data_6861ebc409d21a545a29e74c4870bec3
#
_entry.id   6861ebc409d21a545a29e74c4870bec3
#
_cell.length_a   1.000
_cell.length_b   1.000
_cell.length_c   1.000
_cell.angle_alpha   90.00
_cell.angle_beta   90.00
_cell.angle_gamma   90.00
#
_symmetry.space_group_name_H-M   'P 1'
#
loop_
_entity.id
_entity.type
_entity.pdbx_description
1 polymer ?
#
loop_
_entity_poly.entity_id
_entity_poly.type
_entity_poly.pdbx_seq_one_letter_code
_entity_poly.pdbx_strand_id
1 'polypeptide(L)'
;MNILYELKKNLFTRRTVIVAVAIVLLSTAFLVWNERYLIKDKSSRKDFYNSLDSVSGQAEQLKKKYDDIYGKIMVTDSEGNTEIDSDYANAAAPYGKNNADYLGLLGEASKDAERVTTRNTNIKTVLNNPGDFAVDAYYEENNDSFADSSYLTHFVNNAHFGWVAVIICIIILPSSCSVERESGMDKVIMLTPKGNFNLYLRKTAIGAVTALAVTVFGALWYLFVQWITLGIGFKELAAPLFMVNGYEMCASGITVGGLFVHMTLM
;
A
#
# COMPACT_ATOMS: atom_id res chain seq x y z
N MET A 1 -17.72 27.71 -25.97
CA MET A 1 -17.42 26.27 -26.13
C MET A 1 -17.46 25.63 -24.73
N ASN A 2 -18.20 24.55 -24.57
CA ASN A 2 -18.49 23.97 -23.24
C ASN A 2 -17.34 23.03 -22.84
N ILE A 3 -16.73 23.25 -21.69
CA ILE A 3 -15.61 22.44 -21.17
C ILE A 3 -15.99 20.95 -21.11
N LEU A 4 -17.25 20.65 -20.78
CA LEU A 4 -17.78 19.28 -20.75
C LEU A 4 -17.78 18.61 -22.14
N TYR A 5 -17.99 19.38 -23.20
CA TYR A 5 -17.95 18.86 -24.57
C TYR A 5 -16.51 18.50 -24.98
N GLU A 6 -15.53 19.31 -24.61
CA GLU A 6 -14.11 19.05 -24.86
C GLU A 6 -13.60 17.84 -24.06
N LEU A 7 -13.97 17.75 -22.79
CA LEU A 7 -13.67 16.57 -21.96
C LEU A 7 -14.26 15.30 -22.59
N LYS A 8 -15.53 15.35 -23.04
CA LYS A 8 -16.18 14.21 -23.66
C LYS A 8 -15.50 13.82 -24.99
N LYS A 9 -15.11 14.78 -25.81
CA LYS A 9 -14.44 14.57 -27.09
C LYS A 9 -13.06 13.91 -26.91
N ASN A 10 -12.33 14.28 -25.87
CA ASN A 10 -10.93 13.87 -25.67
C ASN A 10 -10.80 12.59 -24.82
N LEU A 11 -11.57 12.47 -23.74
CA LEU A 11 -11.51 11.34 -22.81
C LEU A 11 -12.28 10.11 -23.32
N PHE A 12 -13.38 10.32 -24.06
CA PHE A 12 -14.29 9.24 -24.45
C PHE A 12 -14.20 8.87 -25.93
N THR A 13 -13.04 9.07 -26.56
CA THR A 13 -12.83 8.42 -27.86
C THR A 13 -12.74 6.91 -27.62
N ARG A 14 -13.36 6.13 -28.51
CA ARG A 14 -13.37 4.66 -28.39
C ARG A 14 -11.98 4.07 -28.23
N ARG A 15 -10.97 4.63 -28.90
CA ARG A 15 -9.57 4.22 -28.81
C ARG A 15 -8.95 4.52 -27.44
N THR A 16 -9.16 5.71 -26.92
CA THR A 16 -8.63 6.15 -25.63
C THR A 16 -9.16 5.29 -24.48
N VAL A 17 -10.49 5.02 -24.51
CA VAL A 17 -11.14 4.17 -23.48
C VAL A 17 -10.58 2.74 -23.54
N ILE A 18 -10.44 2.15 -24.72
CA ILE A 18 -9.90 0.79 -24.86
C ILE A 18 -8.48 0.71 -24.32
N VAL A 19 -7.62 1.67 -24.65
CA VAL A 19 -6.24 1.70 -24.19
C VAL A 19 -6.17 1.89 -22.67
N ALA A 20 -6.95 2.82 -22.11
CA ALA A 20 -7.00 3.04 -20.66
C ALA A 20 -7.47 1.79 -19.91
N VAL A 21 -8.53 1.13 -20.38
CA VAL A 21 -9.02 -0.13 -19.80
C VAL A 21 -7.96 -1.23 -19.90
N ALA A 22 -7.28 -1.36 -21.03
CA ALA A 22 -6.21 -2.36 -21.20
C ALA A 22 -5.07 -2.13 -20.20
N ILE A 23 -4.64 -0.87 -20.00
CA ILE A 23 -3.59 -0.52 -19.02
C ILE A 23 -4.04 -0.87 -17.60
N VAL A 24 -5.27 -0.51 -17.22
CA VAL A 24 -5.82 -0.82 -15.90
C VAL A 24 -5.88 -2.33 -15.67
N LEU A 25 -6.32 -3.10 -16.65
CA LEU A 25 -6.38 -4.57 -16.54
C LEU A 25 -4.98 -5.20 -16.43
N LEU A 26 -4.03 -4.75 -17.25
CA LEU A 26 -2.66 -5.26 -17.20
C LEU A 26 -1.97 -4.92 -15.87
N SER A 27 -2.13 -3.69 -15.38
CA SER A 27 -1.58 -3.29 -14.08
C SER A 27 -2.21 -4.05 -12.92
N THR A 28 -3.52 -4.30 -12.97
CA THR A 28 -4.22 -5.13 -11.98
C THR A 28 -3.72 -6.57 -12.01
N ALA A 29 -3.56 -7.16 -13.21
CA ALA A 29 -3.03 -8.51 -13.36
C ALA A 29 -1.59 -8.62 -12.81
N PHE A 30 -0.74 -7.64 -13.09
CA PHE A 30 0.61 -7.57 -12.56
C PHE A 30 0.63 -7.49 -11.03
N LEU A 31 -0.24 -6.66 -10.44
CA LEU A 31 -0.38 -6.49 -9.01
C LEU A 31 -0.82 -7.79 -8.32
N VAL A 32 -1.87 -8.43 -8.83
CA VAL A 32 -2.37 -9.73 -8.33
C VAL A 32 -1.29 -10.83 -8.48
N TRP A 33 -0.55 -10.82 -9.58
CA TRP A 33 0.55 -11.76 -9.77
C TRP A 33 1.66 -11.57 -8.73
N ASN A 34 2.02 -10.32 -8.44
CA ASN A 34 3.06 -10.00 -7.44
C ASN A 34 2.64 -10.39 -6.02
N GLU A 35 1.35 -10.27 -5.71
CA GLU A 35 0.80 -10.53 -4.38
C GLU A 35 0.25 -11.96 -4.19
N ARG A 36 0.36 -12.82 -5.20
CA ARG A 36 -0.27 -14.16 -5.20
C ARG A 36 0.04 -15.03 -3.97
N TYR A 37 1.23 -14.89 -3.40
CA TYR A 37 1.63 -15.64 -2.21
C TYR A 37 0.92 -15.15 -0.94
N LEU A 38 0.72 -13.83 -0.80
CA LEU A 38 -0.04 -13.24 0.30
C LEU A 38 -1.53 -13.57 0.21
N ILE A 39 -2.08 -13.57 -1.03
CA ILE A 39 -3.48 -13.89 -1.28
C ILE A 39 -3.79 -15.32 -0.85
N LYS A 40 -2.86 -16.26 -1.09
CA LYS A 40 -3.05 -17.66 -0.77
C LYS A 40 -3.25 -17.94 0.72
N ASP A 41 -2.59 -17.17 1.56
CA ASP A 41 -2.59 -17.38 3.02
C ASP A 41 -3.47 -16.35 3.77
N LYS A 42 -4.19 -15.50 3.02
CA LYS A 42 -4.97 -14.37 3.52
C LYS A 42 -5.90 -14.71 4.68
N SER A 43 -6.70 -15.78 4.57
CA SER A 43 -7.69 -16.12 5.61
C SER A 43 -7.02 -16.52 6.91
N SER A 44 -6.03 -17.41 6.84
CA SER A 44 -5.30 -17.91 8.02
C SER A 44 -4.53 -16.80 8.73
N ARG A 45 -3.90 -15.91 7.97
CA ARG A 45 -3.19 -14.74 8.51
C ARG A 45 -4.15 -13.79 9.19
N LYS A 46 -5.26 -13.45 8.52
CA LYS A 46 -6.26 -12.53 9.07
C LYS A 46 -6.88 -13.07 10.35
N ASP A 47 -7.23 -14.35 10.39
CA ASP A 47 -7.80 -14.98 11.57
C ASP A 47 -6.80 -15.02 12.71
N PHE A 48 -5.52 -15.31 12.42
CA PHE A 48 -4.44 -15.28 13.39
C PHE A 48 -4.23 -13.89 13.98
N TYR A 49 -4.06 -12.85 13.15
CA TYR A 49 -3.85 -11.48 13.64
C TYR A 49 -5.08 -10.91 14.36
N ASN A 50 -6.27 -11.29 13.95
CA ASN A 50 -7.48 -10.91 14.67
C ASN A 50 -7.63 -11.60 16.04
N SER A 51 -6.95 -12.73 16.26
CA SER A 51 -6.92 -13.42 17.56
C SER A 51 -5.97 -12.76 18.57
N LEU A 52 -5.12 -11.81 18.10
CA LEU A 52 -4.17 -11.06 18.92
C LEU A 52 -4.80 -9.73 19.34
N ASP A 53 -5.27 -9.67 20.60
CA ASP A 53 -6.07 -8.53 21.09
C ASP A 53 -5.26 -7.25 21.34
N SER A 54 -4.03 -7.35 21.81
CA SER A 54 -3.11 -6.21 22.01
C SER A 54 -1.66 -6.67 22.13
N VAL A 55 -0.71 -5.76 21.87
CA VAL A 55 0.72 -6.08 21.88
C VAL A 55 1.33 -5.95 23.26
N SER A 56 0.70 -5.21 24.17
CA SER A 56 1.20 -4.96 25.51
C SER A 56 1.34 -6.29 26.29
N GLY A 57 2.57 -6.78 26.42
CA GLY A 57 2.91 -8.04 27.10
C GLY A 57 2.83 -9.31 26.24
N GLN A 58 2.40 -9.25 24.99
CA GLN A 58 2.30 -10.45 24.13
C GLN A 58 3.61 -10.79 23.39
N ALA A 59 4.53 -9.84 23.24
CA ALA A 59 5.80 -10.07 22.53
C ALA A 59 6.56 -11.28 23.10
N GLU A 60 6.70 -11.35 24.43
CA GLU A 60 7.37 -12.48 25.09
C GLU A 60 6.58 -13.78 24.95
N GLN A 61 5.24 -13.71 25.00
CA GLN A 61 4.40 -14.89 24.84
C GLN A 61 4.45 -15.44 23.42
N LEU A 62 4.44 -14.56 22.41
CA LEU A 62 4.58 -14.94 21.01
C LEU A 62 5.95 -15.55 20.75
N LYS A 63 7.00 -14.94 21.29
CA LYS A 63 8.37 -15.47 21.20
C LYS A 63 8.48 -16.85 21.85
N LYS A 64 7.95 -17.01 23.06
CA LYS A 64 7.95 -18.31 23.75
C LYS A 64 7.20 -19.39 22.96
N LYS A 65 6.04 -19.06 22.38
CA LYS A 65 5.31 -20.00 21.50
C LYS A 65 6.09 -20.34 20.23
N TYR A 66 6.77 -19.34 19.65
CA TYR A 66 7.63 -19.55 18.50
C TYR A 66 8.77 -20.51 18.85
N ASP A 67 9.48 -20.25 19.94
CA ASP A 67 10.62 -21.09 20.39
C ASP A 67 10.19 -22.52 20.71
N ASP A 68 9.01 -22.72 21.33
CA ASP A 68 8.45 -24.05 21.65
C ASP A 68 8.14 -24.85 20.35
N ILE A 69 7.52 -24.24 19.37
CA ILE A 69 7.22 -24.91 18.11
C ILE A 69 8.48 -25.12 17.27
N TYR A 70 9.37 -24.13 17.25
CA TYR A 70 10.65 -24.22 16.57
C TYR A 70 11.49 -25.37 17.11
N GLY A 71 11.60 -25.50 18.45
CA GLY A 71 12.31 -26.59 19.09
C GLY A 71 11.70 -27.97 18.87
N LYS A 72 10.41 -28.05 18.52
CA LYS A 72 9.76 -29.33 18.12
C LYS A 72 9.94 -29.67 16.65
N ILE A 73 10.04 -28.66 15.79
CA ILE A 73 10.32 -28.83 14.36
C ILE A 73 11.80 -29.16 14.13
N MET A 74 12.68 -28.46 14.87
CA MET A 74 14.14 -28.59 14.74
C MET A 74 14.65 -29.52 15.85
N VAL A 75 14.82 -30.78 15.54
CA VAL A 75 15.33 -31.79 16.47
C VAL A 75 16.85 -31.92 16.32
N THR A 76 17.57 -31.80 17.42
CA THR A 76 19.01 -31.99 17.42
C THR A 76 19.32 -33.41 17.89
N ASP A 77 20.04 -34.17 17.07
CA ASP A 77 20.47 -35.53 17.41
C ASP A 77 21.59 -35.55 18.49
N SER A 78 21.95 -36.74 18.95
CA SER A 78 23.00 -36.91 19.95
C SER A 78 24.41 -36.52 19.48
N GLU A 79 24.60 -36.31 18.18
CA GLU A 79 25.85 -35.89 17.54
C GLU A 79 25.90 -34.37 17.29
N GLY A 80 24.83 -33.64 17.64
CA GLY A 80 24.73 -32.18 17.46
C GLY A 80 24.27 -31.75 16.07
N ASN A 81 23.83 -32.66 15.21
CA ASN A 81 23.25 -32.31 13.93
C ASN A 81 21.78 -31.93 14.12
N THR A 82 21.35 -30.83 13.51
CA THR A 82 19.96 -30.38 13.59
C THR A 82 19.21 -30.84 12.34
N GLU A 83 18.17 -31.66 12.53
CA GLU A 83 17.28 -32.14 11.47
C GLU A 83 15.85 -31.61 11.66
N ILE A 84 15.13 -31.54 10.57
CA ILE A 84 13.71 -31.14 10.56
C ILE A 84 12.84 -32.36 10.80
N ASP A 85 12.06 -32.35 11.88
CA ASP A 85 10.97 -33.31 12.06
C ASP A 85 9.86 -33.01 11.05
N SER A 86 9.89 -33.70 9.91
CA SER A 86 8.94 -33.50 8.83
C SER A 86 7.52 -33.91 9.20
N ASP A 87 7.33 -34.84 10.13
CA ASP A 87 6.01 -35.29 10.56
C ASP A 87 5.36 -34.24 11.44
N TYR A 88 6.11 -33.69 12.37
CA TYR A 88 5.63 -32.57 13.19
C TYR A 88 5.45 -31.29 12.38
N ALA A 89 6.39 -30.96 11.51
CA ALA A 89 6.30 -29.78 10.65
C ALA A 89 5.07 -29.77 9.75
N ASN A 90 4.66 -30.94 9.23
CA ASN A 90 3.50 -31.11 8.36
C ASN A 90 2.19 -31.41 9.11
N ALA A 91 2.22 -31.61 10.43
CA ALA A 91 1.03 -31.82 11.22
C ALA A 91 0.13 -30.55 11.24
N ALA A 92 -1.18 -30.77 11.35
CA ALA A 92 -2.16 -29.70 11.35
C ALA A 92 -1.94 -28.70 12.51
N ALA A 93 -2.05 -27.42 12.22
CA ALA A 93 -1.89 -26.31 13.17
C ALA A 93 -3.18 -25.51 13.31
N PRO A 94 -3.31 -24.73 14.41
CA PRO A 94 -4.49 -23.86 14.63
C PRO A 94 -4.68 -22.80 13.54
N TYR A 95 -3.57 -22.30 12.99
CA TYR A 95 -3.53 -21.30 11.92
C TYR A 95 -2.49 -21.73 10.87
N GLY A 96 -2.77 -21.41 9.61
CA GLY A 96 -1.98 -21.94 8.50
C GLY A 96 -2.43 -23.35 8.10
N LYS A 97 -1.65 -24.02 7.27
CA LYS A 97 -1.94 -25.40 6.80
C LYS A 97 -1.32 -26.43 7.73
N ASN A 98 -0.17 -26.12 8.29
CA ASN A 98 0.64 -27.00 9.10
C ASN A 98 1.44 -26.21 10.15
N ASN A 99 2.20 -26.90 11.00
CA ASN A 99 3.02 -26.28 12.03
C ASN A 99 4.15 -25.41 11.48
N ALA A 100 4.69 -25.71 10.30
CA ALA A 100 5.70 -24.89 9.66
C ALA A 100 5.13 -23.53 9.21
N ASP A 101 3.92 -23.52 8.60
CA ASP A 101 3.21 -22.28 8.24
C ASP A 101 2.87 -21.47 9.49
N TYR A 102 2.40 -22.14 10.56
CA TYR A 102 2.09 -21.50 11.84
C TYR A 102 3.32 -20.91 12.52
N LEU A 103 4.46 -21.58 12.45
CA LEU A 103 5.73 -21.06 12.93
C LEU A 103 6.11 -19.75 12.19
N GLY A 104 5.92 -19.72 10.87
CA GLY A 104 6.13 -18.52 10.08
C GLY A 104 5.28 -17.34 10.57
N LEU A 105 3.97 -17.56 10.79
CA LEU A 105 3.06 -16.53 11.32
C LEU A 105 3.47 -16.04 12.72
N LEU A 106 3.85 -16.95 13.61
CA LEU A 106 4.34 -16.60 14.94
C LEU A 106 5.62 -15.78 14.89
N GLY A 107 6.56 -16.14 13.99
CA GLY A 107 7.83 -15.43 13.82
C GLY A 107 7.61 -14.00 13.32
N GLU A 108 6.72 -13.80 12.37
CA GLU A 108 6.36 -12.46 11.88
C GLU A 108 5.65 -11.64 12.96
N ALA A 109 4.65 -12.19 13.62
CA ALA A 109 3.95 -11.52 14.70
C ALA A 109 4.85 -11.18 15.91
N SER A 110 5.81 -12.06 16.24
CA SER A 110 6.80 -11.79 17.28
C SER A 110 7.68 -10.60 16.91
N LYS A 111 8.14 -10.52 15.66
CA LYS A 111 8.92 -9.37 15.16
C LYS A 111 8.10 -8.08 15.17
N ASP A 112 6.84 -8.14 14.79
CA ASP A 112 5.93 -6.98 14.81
C ASP A 112 5.71 -6.49 16.25
N ALA A 113 5.50 -7.40 17.18
CA ALA A 113 5.35 -7.08 18.59
C ALA A 113 6.65 -6.51 19.21
N GLU A 114 7.80 -7.06 18.86
CA GLU A 114 9.11 -6.54 19.28
C GLU A 114 9.34 -5.13 18.74
N ARG A 115 8.97 -4.86 17.48
CA ARG A 115 9.06 -3.52 16.87
C ARG A 115 8.27 -2.48 17.66
N VAL A 116 7.02 -2.78 18.02
CA VAL A 116 6.17 -1.90 18.83
C VAL A 116 6.79 -1.68 20.22
N THR A 117 7.25 -2.74 20.88
CA THR A 117 7.87 -2.67 22.22
C THR A 117 9.15 -1.84 22.19
N THR A 118 10.03 -2.09 21.24
CA THR A 118 11.29 -1.35 21.06
C THR A 118 11.04 0.12 20.81
N ARG A 119 10.06 0.44 19.92
CA ARG A 119 9.67 1.80 19.65
C ARG A 119 9.17 2.51 20.91
N ASN A 120 8.26 1.89 21.65
CA ASN A 120 7.72 2.47 22.88
C ASN A 120 8.82 2.68 23.94
N THR A 121 9.80 1.79 24.03
CA THR A 121 10.96 1.94 24.90
C THR A 121 11.85 3.10 24.46
N ASN A 122 12.13 3.21 23.15
CA ASN A 122 12.93 4.30 22.61
C ASN A 122 12.28 5.66 22.85
N ILE A 123 10.96 5.76 22.65
CA ILE A 123 10.21 6.97 22.94
C ILE A 123 10.31 7.34 24.41
N LYS A 124 10.14 6.40 25.34
CA LYS A 124 10.29 6.65 26.78
C LYS A 124 11.70 7.15 27.11
N THR A 125 12.73 6.60 26.47
CA THR A 125 14.11 7.01 26.66
C THR A 125 14.33 8.45 26.18
N VAL A 126 13.79 8.82 25.01
CA VAL A 126 13.84 10.18 24.48
C VAL A 126 13.08 11.16 25.37
N LEU A 127 11.90 10.78 25.88
CA LEU A 127 11.10 11.60 26.80
C LEU A 127 11.81 11.86 28.13
N ASN A 128 12.55 10.87 28.64
CA ASN A 128 13.31 11.01 29.88
C ASN A 128 14.59 11.85 29.71
N ASN A 129 15.10 11.98 28.48
CA ASN A 129 16.25 12.80 28.13
C ASN A 129 15.88 13.71 26.95
N PRO A 130 15.08 14.75 27.18
CA PRO A 130 14.67 15.68 26.13
C PRO A 130 15.90 16.48 25.67
N GLY A 131 16.50 16.05 24.57
CA GLY A 131 17.42 16.86 23.78
C GLY A 131 16.64 17.81 22.88
N ASP A 132 17.34 18.45 21.93
CA ASP A 132 16.77 19.43 20.96
C ASP A 132 15.71 18.88 19.98
N PHE A 133 15.11 17.74 20.24
CA PHE A 133 14.08 17.16 19.40
C PHE A 133 12.69 17.69 19.78
N ALA A 134 11.87 18.01 18.76
CA ALA A 134 10.46 18.33 18.93
C ALA A 134 9.69 17.11 19.45
N VAL A 135 9.73 16.93 20.76
CA VAL A 135 9.19 15.78 21.49
C VAL A 135 7.67 15.67 21.35
N ASP A 136 6.99 16.81 21.11
CA ASP A 136 5.53 16.91 20.99
C ASP A 136 4.95 16.04 19.86
N ALA A 137 5.71 15.77 18.80
CA ALA A 137 5.26 14.93 17.70
C ALA A 137 5.21 13.44 18.04
N TYR A 138 5.84 13.02 19.14
CA TYR A 138 5.93 11.61 19.59
C TYR A 138 5.07 11.35 20.82
N TYR A 139 4.34 12.36 21.31
CA TYR A 139 3.69 12.38 22.62
C TYR A 139 2.37 11.60 22.68
N GLU A 140 1.92 10.98 21.63
CA GLU A 140 0.77 10.12 21.79
C GLU A 140 1.17 8.77 22.37
N GLU A 141 0.52 8.50 23.52
CA GLU A 141 0.52 7.33 24.37
C GLU A 141 0.87 6.00 23.68
N ASN A 142 1.32 5.03 24.48
CA ASN A 142 1.50 3.64 24.10
C ASN A 142 0.48 3.20 23.04
N ASN A 143 0.84 3.34 21.78
CA ASN A 143 -0.02 2.89 20.71
C ASN A 143 0.14 1.38 20.60
N ASP A 144 -0.73 0.66 21.30
CA ASP A 144 -0.78 -0.81 21.31
C ASP A 144 -1.51 -1.37 20.06
N SER A 145 -1.74 -0.52 19.04
CA SER A 145 -2.34 -1.00 17.82
C SER A 145 -1.42 -1.97 17.10
N PHE A 146 -1.93 -3.15 16.82
CA PHE A 146 -1.24 -4.24 16.18
C PHE A 146 -1.82 -4.51 14.81
N ALA A 147 -0.95 -4.60 13.82
CA ALA A 147 -1.34 -4.89 12.44
C ALA A 147 -0.27 -5.76 11.78
N ASP A 148 -0.66 -6.53 10.77
CA ASP A 148 0.24 -7.33 9.97
C ASP A 148 1.16 -6.42 9.12
N SER A 149 2.41 -6.29 9.55
CA SER A 149 3.39 -5.42 8.90
C SER A 149 3.71 -5.87 7.48
N SER A 150 3.63 -7.17 7.19
CA SER A 150 3.89 -7.70 5.85
C SER A 150 2.86 -7.18 4.84
N TYR A 151 1.57 -7.20 5.19
CA TYR A 151 0.52 -6.66 4.32
C TYR A 151 0.62 -5.16 4.17
N LEU A 152 0.87 -4.45 5.26
CA LEU A 152 1.04 -2.99 5.22
C LEU A 152 2.26 -2.59 4.39
N THR A 153 3.38 -3.29 4.55
CA THR A 153 4.60 -3.04 3.77
C THR A 153 4.37 -3.29 2.28
N HIS A 154 3.69 -4.39 1.92
CA HIS A 154 3.32 -4.64 0.54
C HIS A 154 2.37 -3.59 -0.03
N PHE A 155 1.37 -3.18 0.75
CA PHE A 155 0.46 -2.11 0.36
C PHE A 155 1.21 -0.80 0.07
N VAL A 156 2.09 -0.36 0.96
CA VAL A 156 2.85 0.88 0.78
C VAL A 156 3.83 0.77 -0.39
N ASN A 157 4.56 -0.34 -0.49
CA ASN A 157 5.54 -0.53 -1.57
C ASN A 157 4.90 -0.64 -2.96
N ASN A 158 3.70 -1.20 -3.04
CA ASN A 158 2.96 -1.33 -4.30
C ASN A 158 2.09 -0.09 -4.61
N ALA A 159 1.99 0.87 -3.70
CA ALA A 159 1.24 2.11 -3.89
C ALA A 159 1.79 3.04 -5.01
N HIS A 160 2.86 2.62 -5.69
CA HIS A 160 3.39 3.30 -6.89
C HIS A 160 2.44 3.30 -8.10
N PHE A 161 1.13 3.19 -7.85
CA PHE A 161 0.09 3.25 -8.88
C PHE A 161 0.07 4.60 -9.64
N GLY A 162 0.73 5.61 -9.11
CA GLY A 162 0.98 6.87 -9.79
C GLY A 162 1.61 6.71 -11.18
N TRP A 163 2.47 5.72 -11.39
CA TRP A 163 3.04 5.44 -12.72
C TRP A 163 1.99 5.06 -13.76
N VAL A 164 0.97 4.31 -13.37
CA VAL A 164 -0.14 3.94 -14.26
C VAL A 164 -0.95 5.17 -14.66
N ALA A 165 -1.22 6.06 -13.71
CA ALA A 165 -1.90 7.32 -13.98
C ALA A 165 -1.07 8.21 -14.92
N VAL A 166 0.25 8.31 -14.72
CA VAL A 166 1.16 9.05 -15.60
C VAL A 166 1.14 8.47 -17.03
N ILE A 167 1.22 7.15 -17.19
CA ILE A 167 1.17 6.51 -18.51
C ILE A 167 -0.16 6.81 -19.21
N ILE A 168 -1.27 6.69 -18.49
CA ILE A 168 -2.61 7.02 -19.01
C ILE A 168 -2.66 8.49 -19.43
N CYS A 169 -2.14 9.42 -18.61
CA CYS A 169 -2.10 10.84 -18.94
C CYS A 169 -1.24 11.13 -20.18
N ILE A 170 -0.07 10.48 -20.30
CA ILE A 170 0.82 10.62 -21.48
C ILE A 170 0.10 10.17 -22.76
N ILE A 171 -0.77 9.19 -22.70
CA ILE A 171 -1.53 8.70 -23.86
C ILE A 171 -2.73 9.60 -24.18
N ILE A 172 -3.45 10.06 -23.16
CA ILE A 172 -4.70 10.81 -23.32
C ILE A 172 -4.44 12.28 -23.67
N LEU A 173 -3.51 12.95 -22.98
CA LEU A 173 -3.32 14.40 -23.13
C LEU A 173 -2.86 14.84 -24.53
N PRO A 174 -1.91 14.15 -25.20
CA PRO A 174 -1.51 14.54 -26.56
C PRO A 174 -2.63 14.38 -27.59
N SER A 175 -3.52 13.42 -27.39
CA SER A 175 -4.63 13.19 -28.36
C SER A 175 -5.55 14.41 -28.48
N SER A 176 -5.71 15.19 -27.41
CA SER A 176 -6.51 16.41 -27.43
C SER A 176 -5.92 17.53 -28.29
N CYS A 177 -4.60 17.57 -28.40
CA CYS A 177 -3.90 18.56 -29.22
C CYS A 177 -3.77 18.12 -30.70
N SER A 178 -3.60 16.81 -30.94
CA SER A 178 -3.40 16.27 -32.30
C SER A 178 -4.66 16.38 -33.16
N VAL A 179 -5.83 16.13 -32.58
CA VAL A 179 -7.12 16.20 -33.31
C VAL A 179 -7.41 17.59 -33.87
N GLU A 180 -7.08 18.65 -33.15
CA GLU A 180 -7.28 20.02 -33.67
C GLU A 180 -6.24 20.38 -34.72
N ARG A 181 -5.02 19.89 -34.61
CA ARG A 181 -3.97 20.10 -35.62
C ARG A 181 -4.30 19.36 -36.90
N GLU A 182 -4.80 18.13 -36.81
CA GLU A 182 -5.25 17.35 -37.97
C GLU A 182 -6.48 17.97 -38.67
N SER A 183 -7.37 18.61 -37.91
CA SER A 183 -8.54 19.31 -38.46
C SER A 183 -8.22 20.70 -39.00
N GLY A 184 -7.00 21.21 -38.85
CA GLY A 184 -6.61 22.56 -39.29
C GLY A 184 -7.25 23.69 -38.48
N MET A 185 -8.02 23.38 -37.45
CA MET A 185 -8.67 24.39 -36.59
C MET A 185 -7.68 25.24 -35.79
N ASP A 186 -6.51 24.74 -35.52
CA ASP A 186 -5.44 25.48 -34.87
C ASP A 186 -5.06 26.74 -35.65
N LYS A 187 -4.98 26.66 -36.98
CA LYS A 187 -4.68 27.81 -37.85
C LYS A 187 -5.74 28.90 -37.79
N VAL A 188 -7.00 28.51 -37.74
CA VAL A 188 -8.14 29.45 -37.65
C VAL A 188 -8.14 30.15 -36.29
N ILE A 189 -7.85 29.44 -35.22
CA ILE A 189 -7.85 29.98 -33.88
C ILE A 189 -6.65 30.93 -33.67
N MET A 190 -5.48 30.62 -34.26
CA MET A 190 -4.30 31.50 -34.23
C MET A 190 -4.52 32.84 -34.90
N LEU A 191 -5.45 32.95 -35.82
CA LEU A 191 -5.79 34.21 -36.49
C LEU A 191 -6.64 35.17 -35.65
N THR A 192 -7.16 34.71 -34.50
CA THR A 192 -7.97 35.58 -33.61
C THR A 192 -7.11 36.26 -32.56
N PRO A 193 -7.22 37.61 -32.36
CA PRO A 193 -6.34 38.38 -31.44
C PRO A 193 -6.33 37.90 -29.98
N LYS A 194 -7.41 37.26 -29.52
CA LYS A 194 -7.54 36.70 -28.15
C LYS A 194 -7.50 35.17 -28.14
N GLY A 195 -7.32 34.51 -29.26
CA GLY A 195 -7.47 33.05 -29.39
C GLY A 195 -6.38 32.26 -28.70
N ASN A 196 -5.14 32.71 -28.87
CA ASN A 196 -3.98 31.93 -28.43
C ASN A 196 -3.89 31.76 -26.92
N PHE A 197 -3.98 32.85 -26.14
CA PHE A 197 -3.81 32.77 -24.69
C PHE A 197 -5.00 32.07 -24.00
N ASN A 198 -6.22 32.43 -24.37
CA ASN A 198 -7.42 31.80 -23.80
C ASN A 198 -7.55 30.32 -24.17
N LEU A 199 -7.14 29.94 -25.40
CA LEU A 199 -7.12 28.55 -25.80
C LEU A 199 -6.09 27.74 -25.02
N TYR A 200 -4.86 28.29 -24.89
CA TYR A 200 -3.81 27.66 -24.10
C TYR A 200 -4.23 27.45 -22.64
N LEU A 201 -4.77 28.49 -22.00
CA LEU A 201 -5.22 28.42 -20.62
C LEU A 201 -6.31 27.37 -20.42
N ARG A 202 -7.30 27.30 -21.35
CA ARG A 202 -8.36 26.30 -21.30
C ARG A 202 -7.82 24.88 -21.48
N LYS A 203 -6.93 24.66 -22.43
CA LYS A 203 -6.30 23.34 -22.63
C LYS A 203 -5.49 22.89 -21.43
N THR A 204 -4.72 23.79 -20.84
CA THR A 204 -3.97 23.50 -19.61
C THR A 204 -4.91 23.15 -18.46
N ALA A 205 -5.99 23.90 -18.28
CA ALA A 205 -6.99 23.61 -17.26
C ALA A 205 -7.69 22.26 -17.49
N ILE A 206 -8.07 21.95 -18.74
CA ILE A 206 -8.64 20.65 -19.08
C ILE A 206 -7.64 19.52 -18.82
N GLY A 207 -6.37 19.73 -19.19
CA GLY A 207 -5.29 18.79 -18.93
C GLY A 207 -5.10 18.52 -17.43
N ALA A 208 -5.08 19.57 -16.62
CA ALA A 208 -4.95 19.47 -15.17
C ALA A 208 -6.13 18.72 -14.52
N VAL A 209 -7.37 19.07 -14.92
CA VAL A 209 -8.58 18.37 -14.43
C VAL A 209 -8.58 16.90 -14.84
N THR A 210 -8.15 16.61 -16.08
CA THR A 210 -8.03 15.23 -16.56
C THR A 210 -7.01 14.44 -15.78
N ALA A 211 -5.81 15.01 -15.55
CA ALA A 211 -4.76 14.38 -14.77
C ALA A 211 -5.23 14.09 -13.35
N LEU A 212 -5.86 15.06 -12.69
CA LEU A 212 -6.42 14.89 -11.35
C LEU A 212 -7.47 13.77 -11.32
N ALA A 213 -8.39 13.76 -12.28
CA ALA A 213 -9.44 12.73 -12.35
C ALA A 213 -8.86 11.32 -12.55
N VAL A 214 -7.85 11.18 -13.42
CA VAL A 214 -7.15 9.90 -13.67
C VAL A 214 -6.39 9.44 -12.42
N THR A 215 -5.71 10.36 -11.72
CA THR A 215 -4.98 10.04 -10.49
C THR A 215 -5.92 9.58 -9.38
N VAL A 216 -7.01 10.31 -9.14
CA VAL A 216 -8.02 9.94 -8.14
C VAL A 216 -8.66 8.60 -8.49
N PHE A 217 -9.02 8.38 -9.76
CA PHE A 217 -9.56 7.10 -10.20
C PHE A 217 -8.55 5.96 -9.99
N GLY A 218 -7.28 6.17 -10.35
CA GLY A 218 -6.21 5.19 -10.15
C GLY A 218 -6.03 4.82 -8.67
N ALA A 219 -6.03 5.82 -7.78
CA ALA A 219 -5.92 5.61 -6.34
C ALA A 219 -7.11 4.81 -5.78
N LEU A 220 -8.34 5.17 -6.17
CA LEU A 220 -9.54 4.43 -5.75
C LEU A 220 -9.55 3.01 -6.31
N TRP A 221 -9.12 2.81 -7.55
CA TRP A 221 -8.99 1.50 -8.16
C TRP A 221 -7.96 0.64 -7.43
N TYR A 222 -6.81 1.21 -7.08
CA TYR A 222 -5.78 0.53 -6.29
C TYR A 222 -6.33 0.07 -4.93
N LEU A 223 -6.99 0.97 -4.19
CA LEU A 223 -7.64 0.63 -2.92
C LEU A 223 -8.67 -0.49 -3.08
N PHE A 224 -9.48 -0.43 -4.14
CA PHE A 224 -10.48 -1.45 -4.42
C PHE A 224 -9.85 -2.82 -4.71
N VAL A 225 -8.78 -2.86 -5.49
CA VAL A 225 -8.04 -4.11 -5.76
C VAL A 225 -7.42 -4.65 -4.47
N GLN A 226 -6.77 -3.81 -3.67
CA GLN A 226 -6.16 -4.21 -2.40
C GLN A 226 -7.19 -4.69 -1.38
N TRP A 227 -8.36 -4.09 -1.35
CA TRP A 227 -9.48 -4.55 -0.52
C TRP A 227 -9.93 -5.97 -0.90
N ILE A 228 -10.06 -6.25 -2.19
CA ILE A 228 -10.46 -7.59 -2.68
C ILE A 228 -9.34 -8.61 -2.47
N THR A 229 -8.11 -8.29 -2.84
CA THR A 229 -6.97 -9.22 -2.84
C THR A 229 -6.45 -9.48 -1.45
N LEU A 230 -6.01 -8.45 -0.74
CA LEU A 230 -5.39 -8.56 0.58
C LEU A 230 -6.37 -8.33 1.74
N GLY A 231 -7.56 -7.77 1.47
CA GLY A 231 -8.55 -7.45 2.49
C GLY A 231 -8.20 -6.21 3.29
N ILE A 232 -7.36 -5.32 2.72
CA ILE A 232 -6.99 -4.06 3.35
C ILE A 232 -8.21 -3.15 3.40
N GLY A 233 -8.72 -2.92 4.59
CA GLY A 233 -9.88 -2.08 4.85
C GLY A 233 -9.52 -0.83 5.66
N PHE A 234 -10.52 -0.19 6.24
CA PHE A 234 -10.32 1.02 7.03
C PHE A 234 -9.45 0.81 8.28
N LYS A 235 -9.50 -0.40 8.89
CA LYS A 235 -8.68 -0.74 10.06
C LYS A 235 -7.20 -0.72 9.70
N GLU A 236 -6.83 -1.34 8.59
CA GLU A 236 -5.46 -1.40 8.11
C GLU A 236 -4.96 -0.03 7.61
N LEU A 237 -5.83 0.77 7.00
CA LEU A 237 -5.50 2.15 6.61
C LEU A 237 -5.35 3.08 7.81
N ALA A 238 -6.04 2.82 8.91
CA ALA A 238 -5.89 3.55 10.17
C ALA A 238 -4.67 3.09 10.98
N ALA A 239 -4.03 1.98 10.59
CA ALA A 239 -2.84 1.49 11.29
C ALA A 239 -1.71 2.52 11.25
N PRO A 240 -0.91 2.63 12.33
CA PRO A 240 0.20 3.56 12.38
C PRO A 240 1.26 3.22 11.34
N LEU A 241 1.84 4.24 10.73
CA LEU A 241 2.84 4.07 9.68
C LEU A 241 4.12 3.39 10.16
N PHE A 242 4.46 3.53 11.43
CA PHE A 242 5.65 2.89 12.00
C PHE A 242 5.61 1.34 11.98
N MET A 243 4.43 0.75 11.73
CA MET A 243 4.29 -0.70 11.53
C MET A 243 4.82 -1.15 10.16
N VAL A 244 4.99 -0.25 9.22
CA VAL A 244 5.53 -0.54 7.89
C VAL A 244 7.06 -0.58 7.94
N ASN A 245 7.67 -1.58 7.29
CA ASN A 245 9.12 -1.67 7.19
C ASN A 245 9.71 -0.42 6.53
N GLY A 246 10.73 0.15 7.16
CA GLY A 246 11.40 1.37 6.70
C GLY A 246 10.79 2.68 7.22
N TYR A 247 9.68 2.60 7.97
CA TYR A 247 9.01 3.75 8.57
C TYR A 247 8.96 3.70 10.10
N GLU A 248 9.82 2.90 10.72
CA GLU A 248 9.83 2.65 12.16
C GLU A 248 9.99 3.91 13.01
N MET A 249 10.62 4.95 12.46
CA MET A 249 10.88 6.23 13.15
C MET A 249 9.73 7.24 12.96
N CYS A 250 8.65 6.88 12.27
CA CYS A 250 7.52 7.80 12.07
C CYS A 250 6.75 8.03 13.37
N ALA A 251 6.18 9.24 13.48
CA ALA A 251 5.29 9.60 14.60
C ALA A 251 4.04 8.71 14.60
N SER A 252 3.51 8.42 15.80
CA SER A 252 2.34 7.54 15.97
C SER A 252 1.06 8.06 15.34
N GLY A 253 0.92 9.37 15.24
CA GLY A 253 -0.24 10.01 14.60
C GLY A 253 -0.26 9.90 13.06
N ILE A 254 0.85 9.45 12.44
CA ILE A 254 0.89 9.26 10.98
C ILE A 254 0.38 7.86 10.66
N THR A 255 -0.70 7.79 9.88
CA THR A 255 -1.32 6.53 9.47
C THR A 255 -0.88 6.11 8.06
N VAL A 256 -1.03 4.81 7.76
CA VAL A 256 -0.81 4.25 6.42
C VAL A 256 -1.72 4.93 5.39
N GLY A 257 -2.99 5.18 5.74
CA GLY A 257 -3.92 5.92 4.88
C GLY A 257 -3.50 7.36 4.65
N GLY A 258 -2.95 8.04 5.67
CA GLY A 258 -2.41 9.40 5.55
C GLY A 258 -1.24 9.45 4.56
N LEU A 259 -0.30 8.51 4.64
CA LEU A 259 0.78 8.38 3.67
C LEU A 259 0.24 8.13 2.26
N PHE A 260 -0.73 7.21 2.12
CA PHE A 260 -1.33 6.90 0.81
C PHE A 260 -1.97 8.13 0.16
N VAL A 261 -2.73 8.93 0.92
CA VAL A 261 -3.31 10.18 0.44
C VAL A 261 -2.22 11.16 0.02
N HIS A 262 -1.16 11.29 0.82
CA HIS A 262 -0.03 12.16 0.50
C HIS A 262 0.67 11.74 -0.81
N MET A 263 0.96 10.44 -0.98
CA MET A 263 1.55 9.91 -2.22
C MET A 263 0.64 10.09 -3.45
N THR A 264 -0.67 10.11 -3.25
CA THR A 264 -1.64 10.31 -4.34
C THR A 264 -1.71 11.78 -4.78
N LEU A 265 -1.45 12.71 -3.87
CA LEU A 265 -1.54 14.17 -4.14
C LEU A 265 -0.22 14.77 -4.64
N MET A 266 0.91 14.10 -4.47
CA MET A 266 2.21 14.49 -5.03
C MET A 266 2.37 14.04 -6.49
#